data_ec797e2e14b52dfa353da3fe6671529a
#
_entry.id   ec797e2e14b52dfa353da3fe6671529a
#
_cell.length_a   1.000
_cell.length_b   1.000
_cell.length_c   1.000
_cell.angle_alpha   90.00
_cell.angle_beta   90.00
_cell.angle_gamma   90.00
#
_symmetry.space_group_name_H-M   'P 1'
#
loop_
_entity.id
_entity.type
_entity.pdbx_description
1 polymer ?
#
loop_
_entity_poly.entity_id
_entity_poly.type
_entity_poly.pdbx_seq_one_letter_code
_entity_poly.pdbx_strand_id
1 'polypeptide(L)'
;MRPLAILLLALALAPAPTTAVEPFADFETGVAWAGMNDVRIPGAGGTTFSLTDDLEASPAPYYRVRLGAVLGGRHTIFGFYAPLRIASRGTLSKDVIFQGVTFPAGSSVAATYRFDSARLTYRYGLVRSARWEADVGVTAKVRDAAISLQGAQYATKANTGVVPLLSFRAAWRFTPALAVVLDGDALAASQGRAEDVSLALEARLRDGVHARAGYRILEGGSDTDEVYNFALVHFVGAGLTVRL
;
A
#
# COMPACT_ATOMS: atom_id res chain seq x y z
N MET A 1 -50.03 18.20 13.97
CA MET A 1 -48.98 18.71 13.05
C MET A 1 -48.08 19.65 13.86
N ARG A 2 -46.84 19.19 14.15
CA ARG A 2 -45.86 20.02 14.89
C ARG A 2 -44.81 20.49 13.87
N PRO A 3 -44.45 21.79 13.83
CA PRO A 3 -43.45 22.28 12.91
C PRO A 3 -42.03 21.88 13.40
N LEU A 4 -41.26 21.33 12.50
CA LEU A 4 -39.84 20.99 12.67
C LEU A 4 -39.07 22.33 12.61
N ALA A 5 -38.47 22.74 13.73
CA ALA A 5 -37.61 23.92 13.77
C ALA A 5 -36.23 23.53 13.18
N ILE A 6 -35.92 24.08 12.01
CA ILE A 6 -34.60 23.99 11.37
C ILE A 6 -33.67 24.97 12.08
N LEU A 7 -32.75 24.48 12.87
CA LEU A 7 -31.69 25.26 13.50
C LEU A 7 -30.57 25.47 12.48
N LEU A 8 -30.59 26.61 11.79
CA LEU A 8 -29.48 27.10 10.95
C LEU A 8 -28.33 27.54 11.85
N LEU A 9 -27.30 26.71 12.00
CA LEU A 9 -26.06 27.09 12.67
C LEU A 9 -25.27 28.00 11.71
N ALA A 10 -25.34 29.31 11.92
CA ALA A 10 -24.50 30.30 11.24
C ALA A 10 -23.04 30.11 11.75
N LEU A 11 -22.20 29.41 10.98
CA LEU A 11 -20.77 29.36 11.22
C LEU A 11 -20.18 30.72 10.91
N ALA A 12 -19.88 31.52 11.93
CA ALA A 12 -19.19 32.79 11.78
C ALA A 12 -17.81 32.50 11.15
N LEU A 13 -17.58 32.91 9.92
CA LEU A 13 -16.26 32.94 9.29
C LEU A 13 -15.42 34.01 10.00
N ALA A 14 -14.78 33.67 11.09
CA ALA A 14 -13.61 34.40 11.55
C ALA A 14 -12.52 34.30 10.48
N PRO A 15 -11.74 35.37 10.17
CA PRO A 15 -10.62 35.28 9.25
C PRO A 15 -9.67 34.20 9.80
N ALA A 16 -9.57 33.09 9.09
CA ALA A 16 -8.68 32.01 9.48
C ALA A 16 -7.26 32.59 9.47
N PRO A 17 -6.46 32.35 10.53
CA PRO A 17 -5.04 32.66 10.48
C PRO A 17 -4.50 32.02 9.20
N THR A 18 -3.68 32.73 8.44
CA THR A 18 -3.00 32.18 7.25
C THR A 18 -2.18 30.98 7.70
N THR A 19 -2.79 29.83 7.65
CA THR A 19 -2.11 28.55 8.02
C THR A 19 -1.04 28.34 6.97
N ALA A 20 0.23 28.30 7.40
CA ALA A 20 1.35 27.99 6.53
C ALA A 20 1.05 26.66 5.81
N VAL A 21 1.08 26.71 4.50
CA VAL A 21 0.95 25.53 3.63
C VAL A 21 2.36 25.15 3.19
N GLU A 22 2.79 23.96 3.52
CA GLU A 22 4.09 23.41 3.15
C GLU A 22 3.89 22.26 2.16
N PRO A 23 3.92 22.51 0.85
CA PRO A 23 3.83 21.45 -0.15
C PRO A 23 5.03 20.50 -0.07
N PHE A 24 4.81 19.24 -0.42
CA PHE A 24 5.90 18.30 -0.52
C PHE A 24 5.71 17.32 -1.67
N ALA A 25 6.83 16.83 -2.19
CA ALA A 25 6.91 15.70 -3.09
C ALA A 25 7.83 14.64 -2.45
N ASP A 26 7.44 13.38 -2.62
CA ASP A 26 8.16 12.24 -2.08
C ASP A 26 8.24 11.13 -3.13
N PHE A 27 9.43 10.62 -3.34
CA PHE A 27 9.72 9.52 -4.26
C PHE A 27 10.47 8.42 -3.54
N GLU A 28 10.09 7.17 -3.78
CA GLU A 28 10.73 5.97 -3.24
C GLU A 28 10.91 4.94 -4.36
N THR A 29 12.05 4.27 -4.40
CA THR A 29 12.34 3.20 -5.35
C THR A 29 13.28 2.16 -4.74
N GLY A 30 13.36 0.99 -5.36
CA GLY A 30 14.20 -0.12 -4.92
C GLY A 30 13.78 -1.44 -5.54
N VAL A 31 13.92 -2.51 -4.79
CA VAL A 31 13.59 -3.88 -5.20
C VAL A 31 12.51 -4.45 -4.30
N ALA A 32 11.54 -5.13 -4.91
CA ALA A 32 10.48 -5.88 -4.25
C ALA A 32 10.59 -7.36 -4.60
N TRP A 33 10.23 -8.24 -3.66
CA TRP A 33 10.10 -9.67 -3.89
C TRP A 33 8.92 -10.23 -3.09
N ALA A 34 8.24 -11.24 -3.63
CA ALA A 34 7.20 -11.96 -2.91
C ALA A 34 7.83 -12.98 -1.98
N GLY A 35 7.49 -12.94 -0.70
CA GLY A 35 7.81 -13.98 0.29
C GLY A 35 6.70 -15.03 0.37
N MET A 36 5.48 -14.68 -0.01
CA MET A 36 4.32 -15.56 -0.08
C MET A 36 3.33 -14.99 -1.11
N ASN A 37 2.70 -15.84 -1.89
CA ASN A 37 1.57 -15.44 -2.72
C ASN A 37 0.70 -16.67 -3.07
N ASP A 38 -0.27 -16.97 -2.22
CA ASP A 38 -1.16 -18.11 -2.34
C ASP A 38 -2.46 -17.70 -3.02
N VAL A 39 -2.90 -18.51 -3.96
CA VAL A 39 -4.00 -18.20 -4.87
C VAL A 39 -4.94 -19.39 -5.00
N ARG A 40 -6.26 -19.13 -4.96
CA ARG A 40 -7.33 -20.04 -5.37
C ARG A 40 -8.45 -19.22 -5.99
N ILE A 41 -8.65 -19.36 -7.31
CA ILE A 41 -9.63 -18.57 -8.07
C ILE A 41 -10.37 -19.48 -9.06
N PRO A 42 -11.72 -19.62 -8.95
CA PRO A 42 -12.56 -19.02 -7.90
C PRO A 42 -12.22 -19.53 -6.51
N GLY A 43 -12.52 -18.75 -5.48
CA GLY A 43 -12.30 -19.14 -4.08
C GLY A 43 -13.05 -20.41 -3.72
N ALA A 44 -14.29 -20.59 -4.25
CA ALA A 44 -15.04 -21.84 -4.20
C ALA A 44 -14.78 -22.63 -5.50
N GLY A 45 -14.05 -23.75 -5.41
CA GLY A 45 -13.85 -24.71 -6.51
C GLY A 45 -12.59 -24.53 -7.36
N GLY A 46 -11.79 -23.50 -7.17
CA GLY A 46 -10.45 -23.39 -7.75
C GLY A 46 -9.42 -24.28 -7.04
N THR A 47 -8.27 -24.48 -7.67
CA THR A 47 -7.14 -25.18 -7.04
C THR A 47 -6.27 -24.19 -6.30
N THR A 48 -5.93 -24.47 -5.03
CA THR A 48 -4.94 -23.68 -4.30
C THR A 48 -3.53 -23.98 -4.84
N PHE A 49 -2.80 -22.93 -5.22
CA PHE A 49 -1.41 -23.00 -5.61
C PHE A 49 -0.68 -21.71 -5.20
N SER A 50 0.63 -21.78 -5.12
CA SER A 50 1.48 -20.67 -4.69
C SER A 50 2.26 -20.08 -5.87
N LEU A 51 2.27 -18.76 -6.03
CA LEU A 51 3.11 -18.08 -7.01
C LEU A 51 4.58 -17.99 -6.56
N THR A 52 4.89 -18.44 -5.33
CA THR A 52 6.23 -18.41 -4.74
C THR A 52 6.79 -19.81 -4.49
N ASP A 53 5.93 -20.80 -4.16
CA ASP A 53 6.37 -22.16 -3.77
C ASP A 53 6.15 -23.16 -4.89
N ASP A 54 4.98 -23.10 -5.59
CA ASP A 54 4.73 -23.94 -6.78
C ASP A 54 5.37 -23.35 -8.04
N LEU A 55 5.61 -22.02 -8.04
CA LEU A 55 6.33 -21.28 -9.08
C LEU A 55 7.47 -20.48 -8.44
N GLU A 56 8.44 -20.06 -9.25
CA GLU A 56 9.54 -19.18 -8.83
C GLU A 56 9.21 -17.71 -9.15
N ALA A 57 9.01 -16.90 -8.09
CA ALA A 57 8.79 -15.48 -8.20
C ALA A 57 10.12 -14.73 -8.37
N SER A 58 10.19 -13.85 -9.36
CA SER A 58 11.38 -13.02 -9.60
C SER A 58 11.27 -11.68 -8.85
N PRO A 59 12.35 -11.19 -8.24
CA PRO A 59 12.41 -9.83 -7.73
C PRO A 59 12.13 -8.81 -8.84
N ALA A 60 11.45 -7.72 -8.47
CA ALA A 60 11.06 -6.67 -9.42
C ALA A 60 11.46 -5.28 -8.91
N PRO A 61 11.84 -4.35 -9.78
CA PRO A 61 11.97 -2.95 -9.41
C PRO A 61 10.60 -2.37 -9.06
N TYR A 62 10.56 -1.44 -8.13
CA TYR A 62 9.35 -0.70 -7.77
C TYR A 62 9.62 0.79 -7.68
N TYR A 63 8.56 1.57 -7.75
CA TYR A 63 8.58 2.98 -7.37
C TYR A 63 7.28 3.38 -6.68
N ARG A 64 7.36 4.46 -5.90
CA ARG A 64 6.23 5.07 -5.19
C ARG A 64 6.35 6.57 -5.23
N VAL A 65 5.25 7.26 -5.41
CA VAL A 65 5.18 8.73 -5.44
C VAL A 65 4.12 9.20 -4.45
N ARG A 66 4.46 10.21 -3.65
CA ARG A 66 3.51 10.96 -2.83
C ARG A 66 3.62 12.44 -3.17
N LEU A 67 2.47 13.10 -3.33
CA LEU A 67 2.38 14.54 -3.50
C LEU A 67 1.33 15.07 -2.51
N GLY A 68 1.67 16.10 -1.76
CA GLY A 68 0.78 16.61 -0.74
C GLY A 68 1.23 17.90 -0.10
N ALA A 69 0.60 18.24 1.01
CA ALA A 69 0.93 19.41 1.80
C ALA A 69 0.71 19.18 3.29
N VAL A 70 1.51 19.88 4.11
CA VAL A 70 1.29 20.04 5.54
C VAL A 70 0.65 21.42 5.77
N LEU A 71 -0.47 21.43 6.46
CA LEU A 71 -1.25 22.62 6.77
C LEU A 71 -1.16 22.90 8.26
N GLY A 72 -0.72 24.13 8.62
CA GLY A 72 -0.60 24.54 10.01
C GLY A 72 0.33 23.65 10.88
N GLY A 73 1.27 22.96 10.26
CA GLY A 73 2.26 22.09 10.91
C GLY A 73 1.67 20.78 11.50
N ARG A 74 0.35 20.55 11.41
CA ARG A 74 -0.31 19.38 12.02
C ARG A 74 -1.19 18.58 11.10
N HIS A 75 -1.73 19.15 10.05
CA HIS A 75 -2.64 18.47 9.12
C HIS A 75 -1.87 18.11 7.86
N THR A 76 -1.74 16.84 7.55
CA THR A 76 -1.06 16.37 6.34
C THR A 76 -2.08 15.70 5.41
N ILE A 77 -2.17 16.18 4.17
CA ILE A 77 -3.00 15.59 3.12
C ILE A 77 -2.11 15.25 1.95
N PHE A 78 -2.22 14.03 1.41
CA PHE A 78 -1.44 13.64 0.24
C PHE A 78 -2.12 12.57 -0.61
N GLY A 79 -1.89 12.69 -1.92
CA GLY A 79 -2.09 11.62 -2.89
C GLY A 79 -0.87 10.71 -2.95
N PHE A 80 -1.10 9.43 -3.22
CA PHE A 80 -0.06 8.41 -3.28
C PHE A 80 -0.34 7.42 -4.41
N TYR A 81 0.68 7.05 -5.16
CA TYR A 81 0.61 6.04 -6.22
C TYR A 81 1.78 5.06 -6.10
N ALA A 82 1.46 3.76 -6.16
CA ALA A 82 2.40 2.66 -6.00
C ALA A 82 1.99 1.49 -6.89
N PRO A 83 2.48 1.41 -8.12
CA PRO A 83 2.30 0.24 -8.98
C PRO A 83 3.27 -0.87 -8.57
N LEU A 84 2.81 -2.12 -8.70
CA LEU A 84 3.60 -3.31 -8.44
C LEU A 84 3.26 -4.40 -9.44
N ARG A 85 4.31 -5.05 -10.00
CA ARG A 85 4.20 -6.24 -10.84
C ARG A 85 5.30 -7.20 -10.48
N ILE A 86 4.92 -8.44 -10.12
CA ILE A 86 5.84 -9.54 -9.84
C ILE A 86 5.51 -10.68 -10.80
N ALA A 87 6.51 -11.14 -11.53
CA ALA A 87 6.41 -12.28 -12.42
C ALA A 87 6.88 -13.54 -11.71
N SER A 88 6.18 -14.65 -11.95
CA SER A 88 6.58 -15.99 -11.49
C SER A 88 6.57 -16.95 -12.66
N ARG A 89 7.42 -17.98 -12.63
CA ARG A 89 7.50 -19.01 -13.66
C ARG A 89 7.81 -20.36 -13.03
N GLY A 90 7.31 -21.43 -13.65
CA GLY A 90 7.62 -22.78 -13.20
C GLY A 90 6.87 -23.84 -13.96
N THR A 91 7.03 -25.08 -13.52
CA THR A 91 6.29 -26.23 -14.02
C THR A 91 5.36 -26.73 -12.94
N LEU A 92 4.07 -26.82 -13.23
CA LEU A 92 3.06 -27.24 -12.26
C LEU A 92 3.27 -28.72 -11.86
N SER A 93 3.27 -28.99 -10.57
CA SER A 93 3.38 -30.35 -10.02
C SER A 93 2.04 -31.08 -9.97
N LYS A 94 0.92 -30.37 -10.11
CA LYS A 94 -0.46 -30.85 -10.05
C LYS A 94 -1.34 -30.08 -11.04
N ASP A 95 -2.52 -30.61 -11.33
CA ASP A 95 -3.53 -29.87 -12.10
C ASP A 95 -4.00 -28.64 -11.32
N VAL A 96 -3.98 -27.47 -11.97
CA VAL A 96 -4.43 -26.22 -11.42
C VAL A 96 -5.65 -25.71 -12.18
N ILE A 97 -6.79 -25.62 -11.49
CA ILE A 97 -8.00 -24.96 -11.98
C ILE A 97 -7.94 -23.52 -11.55
N PHE A 98 -7.77 -22.60 -12.52
CA PHE A 98 -7.72 -21.17 -12.31
C PHE A 98 -8.69 -20.46 -13.26
N GLN A 99 -9.65 -19.70 -12.71
CA GLN A 99 -10.71 -19.00 -13.46
C GLN A 99 -11.48 -19.94 -14.42
N GLY A 100 -11.75 -21.18 -13.98
CA GLY A 100 -12.44 -22.19 -14.79
C GLY A 100 -11.60 -22.83 -15.90
N VAL A 101 -10.34 -22.46 -16.03
CA VAL A 101 -9.38 -23.06 -16.98
C VAL A 101 -8.49 -24.04 -16.23
N THR A 102 -8.33 -25.25 -16.77
CA THR A 102 -7.43 -26.29 -16.23
C THR A 102 -6.07 -26.19 -16.87
N PHE A 103 -5.06 -25.99 -16.05
CA PHE A 103 -3.64 -26.08 -16.41
C PHE A 103 -3.11 -27.44 -15.91
N PRO A 104 -2.79 -28.39 -16.80
CA PRO A 104 -2.40 -29.74 -16.40
C PRO A 104 -1.07 -29.78 -15.65
N ALA A 105 -0.89 -30.79 -14.80
CA ALA A 105 0.40 -31.15 -14.23
C ALA A 105 1.46 -31.33 -15.34
N GLY A 106 2.69 -30.93 -15.06
CA GLY A 106 3.78 -30.92 -16.03
C GLY A 106 3.77 -29.74 -17.01
N SER A 107 2.73 -28.88 -16.99
CA SER A 107 2.71 -27.68 -17.83
C SER A 107 3.68 -26.62 -17.33
N SER A 108 4.48 -26.07 -18.24
CA SER A 108 5.26 -24.85 -17.96
C SER A 108 4.34 -23.64 -18.03
N VAL A 109 4.33 -22.82 -16.96
CA VAL A 109 3.46 -21.65 -16.84
C VAL A 109 4.25 -20.41 -16.40
N ALA A 110 3.79 -19.25 -16.85
CA ALA A 110 4.18 -17.95 -16.36
C ALA A 110 2.99 -17.28 -15.69
N ALA A 111 3.18 -16.72 -14.51
CA ALA A 111 2.18 -15.96 -13.79
C ALA A 111 2.62 -14.52 -13.62
N THR A 112 1.66 -13.60 -13.54
CA THR A 112 1.90 -12.20 -13.17
C THR A 112 0.95 -11.81 -12.04
N TYR A 113 1.53 -11.35 -10.95
CA TYR A 113 0.82 -10.68 -9.88
C TYR A 113 0.95 -9.17 -10.07
N ARG A 114 -0.17 -8.49 -10.35
CA ARG A 114 -0.27 -7.03 -10.45
C ARG A 114 -1.03 -6.49 -9.25
N PHE A 115 -0.50 -5.44 -8.63
CA PHE A 115 -1.12 -4.80 -7.49
C PHE A 115 -0.83 -3.30 -7.49
N ASP A 116 -1.65 -2.55 -8.22
CA ASP A 116 -1.53 -1.11 -8.33
C ASP A 116 -2.38 -0.45 -7.22
N SER A 117 -1.83 0.55 -6.55
CA SER A 117 -2.45 1.23 -5.41
C SER A 117 -2.41 2.74 -5.61
N ALA A 118 -3.59 3.36 -5.71
CA ALA A 118 -3.77 4.81 -5.60
C ALA A 118 -4.45 5.13 -4.27
N ARG A 119 -3.98 6.16 -3.55
CA ARG A 119 -4.48 6.49 -2.21
C ARG A 119 -4.67 7.99 -2.06
N LEU A 120 -5.65 8.35 -1.24
CA LEU A 120 -5.77 9.68 -0.64
C LEU A 120 -5.71 9.51 0.88
N THR A 121 -4.77 10.18 1.51
CA THR A 121 -4.50 10.06 2.95
C THR A 121 -4.63 11.42 3.63
N TYR A 122 -5.28 11.43 4.79
CA TYR A 122 -5.25 12.52 5.76
C TYR A 122 -4.64 12.02 7.06
N ARG A 123 -3.71 12.80 7.64
CA ARG A 123 -3.11 12.55 8.96
C ARG A 123 -3.17 13.80 9.82
N TYR A 124 -3.34 13.59 11.13
CA TYR A 124 -3.22 14.63 12.15
C TYR A 124 -2.01 14.36 13.04
N GLY A 125 -1.20 15.40 13.25
CA GLY A 125 -0.02 15.37 14.09
C GLY A 125 -0.36 15.42 15.57
N LEU A 126 -0.30 14.28 16.25
CA LEU A 126 -0.56 14.15 17.68
C LEU A 126 0.62 14.66 18.50
N VAL A 127 1.85 14.28 18.12
CA VAL A 127 3.07 14.63 18.82
C VAL A 127 3.97 15.45 17.90
N ARG A 128 4.43 16.59 18.38
CA ARG A 128 5.41 17.47 17.74
C ARG A 128 6.40 17.93 18.78
N SER A 129 7.54 17.26 18.86
CA SER A 129 8.64 17.65 19.77
C SER A 129 9.97 17.59 19.02
N ALA A 130 11.05 18.04 19.66
CA ALA A 130 12.38 18.02 19.07
C ALA A 130 12.84 16.59 18.71
N ARG A 131 12.42 15.59 19.48
CA ARG A 131 12.83 14.18 19.31
C ARG A 131 11.77 13.27 18.73
N TRP A 132 10.50 13.57 18.91
CA TRP A 132 9.39 12.68 18.54
C TRP A 132 8.37 13.39 17.69
N GLU A 133 7.96 12.72 16.64
CA GLU A 133 6.77 13.04 15.86
C GLU A 133 5.86 11.80 15.82
N ALA A 134 4.56 12.03 15.93
CA ALA A 134 3.57 10.97 15.73
C ALA A 134 2.34 11.54 15.03
N ASP A 135 1.92 10.86 13.98
CA ASP A 135 0.74 11.18 13.17
C ASP A 135 -0.18 9.97 13.12
N VAL A 136 -1.48 10.22 13.16
CA VAL A 136 -2.52 9.22 12.89
C VAL A 136 -3.54 9.79 11.94
N GLY A 137 -4.19 8.91 11.19
CA GLY A 137 -5.16 9.36 10.21
C GLY A 137 -5.87 8.22 9.51
N VAL A 138 -6.40 8.54 8.35
CA VAL A 138 -7.17 7.62 7.51
C VAL A 138 -6.70 7.70 6.06
N THR A 139 -6.77 6.57 5.38
CA THR A 139 -6.46 6.44 3.96
C THR A 139 -7.66 5.82 3.24
N ALA A 140 -8.07 6.42 2.15
CA ALA A 140 -8.91 5.80 1.13
C ALA A 140 -7.97 5.23 0.05
N LYS A 141 -7.91 3.89 -0.08
CA LYS A 141 -7.06 3.18 -1.03
C LYS A 141 -7.93 2.61 -2.14
N VAL A 142 -7.65 2.97 -3.38
CA VAL A 142 -8.13 2.25 -4.56
C VAL A 142 -7.08 1.22 -4.93
N ARG A 143 -7.46 -0.05 -4.85
CA ARG A 143 -6.64 -1.19 -5.25
C ARG A 143 -7.10 -1.67 -6.61
N ASP A 144 -6.20 -1.74 -7.60
CA ASP A 144 -6.39 -2.42 -8.87
C ASP A 144 -5.44 -3.61 -8.93
N ALA A 145 -5.98 -4.81 -8.73
CA ALA A 145 -5.22 -6.05 -8.64
C ALA A 145 -5.61 -7.01 -9.76
N ALA A 146 -4.63 -7.76 -10.26
CA ALA A 146 -4.88 -8.84 -11.20
C ALA A 146 -3.87 -9.96 -11.01
N ILE A 147 -4.35 -11.19 -11.19
CA ILE A 147 -3.50 -12.39 -11.30
C ILE A 147 -3.78 -12.99 -12.65
N SER A 148 -2.73 -13.23 -13.42
CA SER A 148 -2.81 -13.92 -14.70
C SER A 148 -1.92 -15.16 -14.72
N LEU A 149 -2.38 -16.20 -15.39
CA LEU A 149 -1.64 -17.43 -15.63
C LEU A 149 -1.59 -17.71 -17.13
N GLN A 150 -0.40 -17.90 -17.68
CA GLN A 150 -0.12 -18.13 -19.09
C GLN A 150 0.69 -19.41 -19.23
N GLY A 151 0.12 -20.36 -19.96
CA GLY A 151 0.74 -21.60 -20.43
C GLY A 151 0.34 -21.86 -21.88
N ALA A 152 -0.07 -23.09 -22.20
CA ALA A 152 -0.78 -23.40 -23.45
C ALA A 152 -2.14 -22.67 -23.54
N GLN A 153 -2.72 -22.32 -22.40
CA GLN A 153 -3.92 -21.52 -22.23
C GLN A 153 -3.58 -20.23 -21.46
N TYR A 154 -4.53 -19.29 -21.46
CA TYR A 154 -4.44 -18.04 -20.69
C TYR A 154 -5.69 -17.84 -19.83
N ALA A 155 -5.50 -17.45 -18.59
CA ALA A 155 -6.58 -17.06 -17.72
C ALA A 155 -6.15 -15.86 -16.85
N THR A 156 -7.09 -14.99 -16.51
CA THR A 156 -6.83 -13.83 -15.66
C THR A 156 -8.03 -13.49 -14.79
N LYS A 157 -7.79 -13.10 -13.57
CA LYS A 157 -8.78 -12.47 -12.67
C LYS A 157 -8.27 -11.09 -12.30
N ALA A 158 -9.06 -10.07 -12.62
CA ALA A 158 -8.83 -8.70 -12.19
C ALA A 158 -9.94 -8.25 -11.24
N ASN A 159 -9.59 -7.39 -10.30
CA ASN A 159 -10.53 -6.79 -9.36
C ASN A 159 -10.04 -5.42 -8.93
N THR A 160 -10.95 -4.43 -8.99
CA THR A 160 -10.71 -3.08 -8.46
C THR A 160 -11.64 -2.87 -7.28
N GLY A 161 -11.09 -2.35 -6.19
CA GLY A 161 -11.86 -2.12 -4.96
C GLY A 161 -11.33 -0.96 -4.15
N VAL A 162 -12.22 -0.38 -3.32
CA VAL A 162 -11.87 0.67 -2.36
C VAL A 162 -11.69 0.03 -0.99
N VAL A 163 -10.56 0.34 -0.33
CA VAL A 163 -10.20 -0.18 0.98
C VAL A 163 -9.92 1.00 1.92
N PRO A 164 -10.72 1.22 2.97
CA PRO A 164 -10.38 2.18 4.01
C PRO A 164 -9.27 1.59 4.89
N LEU A 165 -8.31 2.43 5.30
CA LEU A 165 -7.18 2.02 6.14
C LEU A 165 -6.97 3.05 7.25
N LEU A 166 -6.46 2.61 8.39
CA LEU A 166 -5.85 3.49 9.38
C LEU A 166 -4.44 3.83 8.92
N SER A 167 -4.09 5.11 9.00
CA SER A 167 -2.79 5.63 8.60
C SER A 167 -2.03 6.13 9.82
N PHE A 168 -0.73 5.82 9.88
CA PHE A 168 0.12 6.24 10.98
C PHE A 168 1.54 6.57 10.50
N ARG A 169 2.20 7.46 11.25
CA ARG A 169 3.63 7.72 11.13
C ARG A 169 4.18 8.03 12.51
N ALA A 170 5.33 7.46 12.84
CA ALA A 170 6.10 7.82 14.01
C ALA A 170 7.55 8.05 13.60
N ALA A 171 8.18 9.11 14.12
CA ALA A 171 9.59 9.39 13.89
C ALA A 171 10.30 9.67 15.21
N TRP A 172 11.44 9.02 15.40
CA TRP A 172 12.32 9.26 16.51
C TRP A 172 13.65 9.84 16.01
N ARG A 173 13.88 11.12 16.33
CA ARG A 173 15.15 11.82 16.04
C ARG A 173 16.16 11.56 17.15
N PHE A 174 17.17 10.76 16.88
CA PHE A 174 18.26 10.50 17.83
C PHE A 174 19.42 11.48 17.64
N THR A 175 19.53 12.16 16.48
CA THR A 175 20.37 13.33 16.26
C THR A 175 19.58 14.44 15.55
N PRO A 176 20.09 15.68 15.45
CA PRO A 176 19.44 16.74 14.66
C PRO A 176 19.26 16.41 13.18
N ALA A 177 20.07 15.50 12.62
CA ALA A 177 20.06 15.13 11.21
C ALA A 177 19.46 13.74 10.94
N LEU A 178 19.37 12.85 11.94
CA LEU A 178 18.99 11.45 11.73
C LEU A 178 17.78 11.05 12.56
N ALA A 179 16.86 10.32 11.94
CA ALA A 179 15.68 9.76 12.58
C ALA A 179 15.41 8.32 12.13
N VAL A 180 14.81 7.52 13.00
CA VAL A 180 14.13 6.28 12.63
C VAL A 180 12.66 6.61 12.42
N VAL A 181 12.11 6.17 11.30
CA VAL A 181 10.72 6.45 10.89
C VAL A 181 9.97 5.14 10.66
N LEU A 182 8.87 4.97 11.36
CA LEU A 182 7.82 4.00 11.08
C LEU A 182 6.70 4.71 10.33
N ASP A 183 6.31 4.22 9.16
CA ASP A 183 5.25 4.81 8.32
C ASP A 183 4.39 3.71 7.73
N GLY A 184 3.07 3.85 7.80
CA GLY A 184 2.24 2.80 7.24
C GLY A 184 0.75 3.09 7.23
N ASP A 185 0.06 2.15 6.58
CA ASP A 185 -1.40 2.02 6.55
C ASP A 185 -1.74 0.57 6.89
N ALA A 186 -2.75 0.33 7.75
CA ALA A 186 -3.17 -1.02 8.11
C ALA A 186 -4.66 -1.06 8.45
N LEU A 187 -5.30 -2.18 8.11
CA LEU A 187 -6.62 -2.56 8.60
C LEU A 187 -6.81 -4.07 8.51
N ALA A 188 -7.41 -4.66 9.54
CA ALA A 188 -7.90 -6.02 9.52
C ALA A 188 -9.43 -6.02 9.70
N ALA A 189 -10.12 -6.83 8.88
CA ALA A 189 -11.56 -7.04 8.91
C ALA A 189 -11.86 -8.53 8.70
N SER A 190 -13.12 -8.93 8.90
CA SER A 190 -13.53 -10.34 8.73
C SER A 190 -13.31 -10.89 7.32
N GLN A 191 -13.36 -10.03 6.29
CA GLN A 191 -13.19 -10.43 4.88
C GLN A 191 -11.73 -10.43 4.42
N GLY A 192 -10.78 -9.95 5.26
CA GLY A 192 -9.38 -9.89 4.89
C GLY A 192 -8.61 -8.82 5.66
N ARG A 193 -7.34 -8.71 5.33
CA ARG A 193 -6.42 -7.73 5.93
C ARG A 193 -5.62 -7.01 4.85
N ALA A 194 -5.15 -5.82 5.18
CA ALA A 194 -4.29 -5.03 4.32
C ALA A 194 -3.32 -4.22 5.19
N GLU A 195 -2.05 -4.46 5.01
CA GLU A 195 -0.96 -3.83 5.75
C GLU A 195 0.11 -3.36 4.76
N ASP A 196 0.56 -2.12 4.89
CA ASP A 196 1.65 -1.54 4.12
C ASP A 196 2.49 -0.72 5.09
N VAL A 197 3.52 -1.32 5.66
CA VAL A 197 4.29 -0.78 6.78
C VAL A 197 5.77 -0.74 6.44
N SER A 198 6.42 0.39 6.72
CA SER A 198 7.86 0.58 6.51
C SER A 198 8.56 1.05 7.77
N LEU A 199 9.79 0.58 7.95
CA LEU A 199 10.77 1.08 8.91
C LEU A 199 11.98 1.57 8.13
N ALA A 200 12.36 2.84 8.32
CA ALA A 200 13.45 3.48 7.58
C ALA A 200 14.33 4.35 8.48
N LEU A 201 15.59 4.45 8.10
CA LEU A 201 16.48 5.52 8.57
C LEU A 201 16.29 6.72 7.64
N GLU A 202 15.96 7.87 8.21
CA GLU A 202 15.82 9.15 7.52
C GLU A 202 16.95 10.09 7.90
N ALA A 203 17.57 10.71 6.90
CA ALA A 203 18.61 11.71 7.04
C ALA A 203 18.14 13.06 6.48
N ARG A 204 18.20 14.12 7.26
CA ARG A 204 18.03 15.50 6.79
C ARG A 204 19.31 15.94 6.08
N LEU A 205 19.24 16.12 4.76
CA LEU A 205 20.37 16.56 3.94
C LEU A 205 20.54 18.08 3.98
N ARG A 206 19.42 18.78 3.95
CA ARG A 206 19.30 20.24 4.11
C ARG A 206 17.87 20.59 4.52
N ASP A 207 17.60 21.86 4.76
CA ASP A 207 16.25 22.30 5.07
C ASP A 207 15.30 21.93 3.92
N GLY A 208 14.18 21.29 4.26
CA GLY A 208 13.18 20.80 3.33
C GLY A 208 13.56 19.54 2.53
N VAL A 209 14.80 19.02 2.63
CA VAL A 209 15.23 17.84 1.85
C VAL A 209 15.67 16.70 2.76
N HIS A 210 14.98 15.56 2.67
CA HIS A 210 15.22 14.36 3.45
C HIS A 210 15.43 13.15 2.54
N ALA A 211 16.51 12.42 2.80
CA ALA A 211 16.72 11.10 2.19
C ALA A 211 16.37 10.01 3.20
N ARG A 212 15.88 8.87 2.73
CA ARG A 212 15.64 7.71 3.58
C ARG A 212 16.07 6.42 2.89
N ALA A 213 16.40 5.43 3.68
CA ALA A 213 16.58 4.05 3.23
C ALA A 213 15.97 3.11 4.26
N GLY A 214 15.34 2.03 3.81
CA GLY A 214 14.63 1.16 4.74
C GLY A 214 14.03 -0.08 4.11
N TYR A 215 13.27 -0.75 4.94
CA TYR A 215 12.55 -1.96 4.64
C TYR A 215 11.04 -1.74 4.80
N ARG A 216 10.28 -2.39 3.92
CA ARG A 216 8.81 -2.31 3.91
C ARG A 216 8.23 -3.69 3.68
N ILE A 217 7.08 -3.93 4.29
CA ILE A 217 6.20 -5.06 3.95
C ILE A 217 4.88 -4.52 3.37
N LEU A 218 4.37 -5.23 2.40
CA LEU A 218 2.99 -5.15 1.93
C LEU A 218 2.39 -6.54 2.14
N GLU A 219 1.50 -6.66 3.11
CA GLU A 219 0.81 -7.91 3.40
C GLU A 219 -0.69 -7.71 3.28
N GLY A 220 -1.37 -8.72 2.80
CA GLY A 220 -2.81 -8.71 2.80
C GLY A 220 -3.40 -9.76 1.90
N GLY A 221 -4.71 -9.84 1.98
CA GLY A 221 -5.45 -10.81 1.21
C GLY A 221 -6.93 -10.78 1.52
N SER A 222 -7.64 -11.63 0.81
CA SER A 222 -9.08 -11.83 0.94
C SER A 222 -9.39 -13.32 0.78
N ASP A 223 -10.35 -13.79 1.56
CA ASP A 223 -10.94 -15.13 1.44
C ASP A 223 -12.44 -14.97 1.23
N THR A 224 -12.87 -15.15 -0.03
CA THR A 224 -14.25 -15.08 -0.47
C THR A 224 -14.52 -16.21 -1.48
N ASP A 225 -15.78 -16.48 -1.79
CA ASP A 225 -16.14 -17.47 -2.80
C ASP A 225 -15.58 -17.15 -4.20
N GLU A 226 -15.35 -15.86 -4.48
CA GLU A 226 -14.78 -15.45 -5.77
C GLU A 226 -13.25 -15.53 -5.81
N VAL A 227 -12.60 -15.16 -4.70
CA VAL A 227 -11.14 -15.01 -4.67
C VAL A 227 -10.62 -15.38 -3.28
N TYR A 228 -9.73 -16.36 -3.25
CA TYR A 228 -8.76 -16.54 -2.18
C TYR A 228 -7.40 -16.09 -2.71
N ASN A 229 -6.84 -15.07 -2.10
CA ASN A 229 -5.46 -14.66 -2.36
C ASN A 229 -4.90 -13.98 -1.11
N PHE A 230 -3.77 -14.47 -0.64
CA PHE A 230 -2.95 -13.84 0.39
C PHE A 230 -1.53 -13.69 -0.13
N ALA A 231 -0.99 -12.48 0.01
CA ALA A 231 0.36 -12.16 -0.44
C ALA A 231 1.12 -11.40 0.63
N LEU A 232 2.42 -11.72 0.76
CA LEU A 232 3.41 -10.97 1.52
C LEU A 232 4.52 -10.56 0.56
N VAL A 233 4.68 -9.26 0.39
CA VAL A 233 5.72 -8.68 -0.46
C VAL A 233 6.66 -7.84 0.40
N HIS A 234 7.94 -8.08 0.22
CA HIS A 234 9.03 -7.38 0.88
C HIS A 234 9.63 -6.35 -0.06
N PHE A 235 10.08 -5.24 0.50
CA PHE A 235 10.73 -4.17 -0.25
C PHE A 235 11.97 -3.69 0.50
N VAL A 236 13.04 -3.47 -0.23
CA VAL A 236 14.21 -2.71 0.24
C VAL A 236 14.41 -1.57 -0.74
N GLY A 237 14.54 -0.37 -0.21
CA GLY A 237 14.67 0.80 -1.08
C GLY A 237 15.14 2.06 -0.38
N ALA A 238 15.24 3.09 -1.20
CA ALA A 238 15.59 4.43 -0.79
C ALA A 238 14.58 5.44 -1.35
N GLY A 239 14.47 6.58 -0.69
CA GLY A 239 13.55 7.64 -1.09
C GLY A 239 14.09 9.02 -0.79
N LEU A 240 13.49 10.00 -1.43
CA LEU A 240 13.76 11.41 -1.24
C LEU A 240 12.45 12.16 -1.03
N THR A 241 12.39 12.97 0.02
CA THR A 241 11.29 13.90 0.27
C THR A 241 11.81 15.32 0.10
N VAL A 242 11.08 16.13 -0.66
CA VAL A 242 11.34 17.57 -0.82
C VAL A 242 10.11 18.33 -0.34
N ARG A 243 10.28 19.24 0.63
CA ARG A 243 9.30 20.22 1.09
C ARG A 243 9.62 21.56 0.45
N LEU A 244 8.61 22.26 -0.04
CA LEU A 244 8.70 23.52 -0.77
C LEU A 244 8.26 24.70 0.09
#